data_f76e9ce1f875e6908b4bdc4489d407cb
#
_entry.id   f76e9ce1f875e6908b4bdc4489d407cb
#
_cell.length_a   1.000
_cell.length_b   1.000
_cell.length_c   1.000
_cell.angle_alpha   90.00
_cell.angle_beta   90.00
_cell.angle_gamma   90.00
#
_symmetry.space_group_name_H-M   'P 1'
#
loop_
_entity.id
_entity.type
_entity.pdbx_description
1 polymer ?
#
loop_
_entity_poly.entity_id
_entity_poly.type
_entity_poly.pdbx_seq_one_letter_code
_entity_poly.pdbx_strand_id
1 'polypeptide(L)'
;MLKGKKIILGITGSIAAYKACYIIRGLIKQGAEVQVVITPAGKEFITPITLSALTSKPVISEFFAQRDGTWNSHVDLGLWADALLIAPATASTIGKMANGIADNMLITTYLSAKAPVFVAPAMDLDMFAHPATQKNLDILRSYGNHIIEPGTGELASHLVGKGRMEEPENIIRVLDEFFASSDELSGKKVMITAGPTYEKIDPVRFIGNYSSGKMGFALAEECARRGAQVTLITGPVQLKTQHSGIIRVDVESAEEMYKAAQAHFPDADAGILCAAVADYRPETVADKKIKREKEEELTLHLRATQDIAASLGAIKRKQQCLVGFALETNNEQQNAEGKLERKNFDFIVLNSLNDAGAGFRHDTNKISIIDRKGRTDYPLKSKTEVAQDIIDCLVATLSPNF
;
A
#
# COMPACT_ATOMS: atom_id res chain seq x y z
N MET A 1 -2.69 -12.81 13.76
CA MET A 1 -1.53 -13.65 13.37
C MET A 1 -0.19 -13.04 13.81
N LEU A 2 -0.05 -12.81 15.11
CA LEU A 2 1.13 -12.14 15.68
C LEU A 2 2.30 -13.06 15.99
N LYS A 3 2.13 -14.38 15.86
CA LYS A 3 3.19 -15.35 16.18
C LYS A 3 4.45 -15.12 15.32
N GLY A 4 5.58 -14.90 16.00
CA GLY A 4 6.87 -14.64 15.36
C GLY A 4 7.07 -13.21 14.87
N LYS A 5 6.06 -12.33 14.95
CA LYS A 5 6.18 -10.91 14.55
C LYS A 5 6.98 -10.12 15.57
N LYS A 6 7.84 -9.25 15.09
CA LYS A 6 8.74 -8.40 15.85
C LYS A 6 8.16 -7.01 15.98
N ILE A 7 7.73 -6.63 17.18
CA ILE A 7 7.04 -5.36 17.44
C ILE A 7 7.93 -4.46 18.27
N ILE A 8 8.24 -3.26 17.78
CA ILE A 8 8.77 -2.19 18.63
C ILE A 8 7.58 -1.50 19.30
N LEU A 9 7.61 -1.44 20.62
CA LEU A 9 6.66 -0.66 21.42
C LEU A 9 7.31 0.62 21.90
N GLY A 10 6.90 1.75 21.33
CA GLY A 10 7.28 3.09 21.74
C GLY A 10 6.39 3.59 22.87
N ILE A 11 6.97 3.97 24.01
CA ILE A 11 6.23 4.46 25.17
C ILE A 11 6.61 5.92 25.44
N THR A 12 5.59 6.78 25.55
CA THR A 12 5.78 8.22 25.79
C THR A 12 5.18 8.68 27.11
N GLY A 13 5.46 9.93 27.52
CA GLY A 13 5.12 10.49 28.81
C GLY A 13 3.64 10.79 29.00
N SER A 14 2.85 9.79 29.33
CA SER A 14 1.41 9.88 29.62
C SER A 14 1.07 8.94 30.77
N ILE A 15 0.08 9.31 31.56
CA ILE A 15 -0.51 8.40 32.57
C ILE A 15 -0.94 7.07 31.94
N ALA A 16 -1.38 7.07 30.70
CA ALA A 16 -1.77 5.85 29.97
C ALA A 16 -0.60 4.85 29.74
N ALA A 17 0.64 5.21 30.09
CA ALA A 17 1.80 4.33 29.98
C ALA A 17 1.64 3.02 30.79
N TYR A 18 0.82 2.98 31.84
CA TYR A 18 0.53 1.75 32.58
C TYR A 18 -0.12 0.67 31.68
N LYS A 19 -0.90 1.08 30.68
CA LYS A 19 -1.52 0.15 29.71
C LYS A 19 -0.50 -0.58 28.84
N ALA A 20 0.72 -0.03 28.68
CA ALA A 20 1.80 -0.69 27.94
C ALA A 20 2.13 -2.08 28.51
N CYS A 21 2.01 -2.28 29.81
CA CYS A 21 2.22 -3.59 30.44
C CYS A 21 1.23 -4.63 29.91
N TYR A 22 -0.03 -4.26 29.75
CA TYR A 22 -1.08 -5.13 29.21
C TYR A 22 -0.86 -5.39 27.73
N ILE A 23 -0.47 -4.38 26.96
CA ILE A 23 -0.11 -4.50 25.53
C ILE A 23 1.05 -5.50 25.38
N ILE A 24 2.15 -5.34 26.13
CA ILE A 24 3.29 -6.24 26.09
C ILE A 24 2.86 -7.69 26.38
N ARG A 25 2.12 -7.90 27.45
CA ARG A 25 1.67 -9.25 27.83
C ARG A 25 0.75 -9.87 26.78
N GLY A 26 -0.16 -9.09 26.23
CA GLY A 26 -1.07 -9.54 25.18
C GLY A 26 -0.34 -9.93 23.88
N LEU A 27 0.60 -9.09 23.43
CA LEU A 27 1.43 -9.36 22.26
C LEU A 27 2.27 -10.63 22.43
N ILE A 28 2.97 -10.78 23.58
CA ILE A 28 3.79 -11.95 23.89
C ILE A 28 2.93 -13.21 24.00
N LYS A 29 1.73 -13.12 24.62
CA LYS A 29 0.79 -14.25 24.70
C LYS A 29 0.35 -14.75 23.31
N GLN A 30 0.28 -13.86 22.33
CA GLN A 30 -0.01 -14.20 20.93
C GLN A 30 1.25 -14.60 20.13
N GLY A 31 2.41 -14.69 20.80
CA GLY A 31 3.66 -15.19 20.23
C GLY A 31 4.49 -14.14 19.50
N ALA A 32 4.20 -12.85 19.69
CA ALA A 32 5.02 -11.75 19.18
C ALA A 32 6.29 -11.58 20.04
N GLU A 33 7.34 -11.07 19.41
CA GLU A 33 8.56 -10.62 20.06
C GLU A 33 8.50 -9.11 20.24
N VAL A 34 8.64 -8.61 21.48
CA VAL A 34 8.48 -7.18 21.79
C VAL A 34 9.79 -6.58 22.21
N GLN A 35 10.17 -5.45 21.60
CA GLN A 35 11.27 -4.56 22.01
C GLN A 35 10.70 -3.21 22.44
N VAL A 36 11.00 -2.78 23.66
CA VAL A 36 10.51 -1.48 24.15
C VAL A 36 11.54 -0.39 23.87
N VAL A 37 11.03 0.73 23.33
CA VAL A 37 11.75 2.01 23.22
C VAL A 37 10.94 3.04 23.98
N ILE A 38 11.53 3.64 25.03
CA ILE A 38 10.84 4.57 25.92
C ILE A 38 11.48 5.97 25.85
N THR A 39 10.63 7.00 25.80
CA THR A 39 11.13 8.39 25.88
C THR A 39 11.56 8.74 27.31
N PRO A 40 12.45 9.76 27.49
CA PRO A 40 12.79 10.25 28.85
C PRO A 40 11.55 10.55 29.69
N ALA A 41 10.55 11.25 29.13
CA ALA A 41 9.29 11.53 29.82
C ALA A 41 8.47 10.27 30.13
N GLY A 42 8.59 9.21 29.33
CA GLY A 42 7.90 7.94 29.59
C GLY A 42 8.41 7.25 30.86
N LYS A 43 9.71 7.40 31.18
CA LYS A 43 10.31 6.81 32.38
C LYS A 43 9.74 7.36 33.69
N GLU A 44 9.18 8.58 33.66
CA GLU A 44 8.53 9.20 34.82
C GLU A 44 7.18 8.53 35.16
N PHE A 45 6.55 7.86 34.20
CA PHE A 45 5.25 7.21 34.37
C PHE A 45 5.34 5.70 34.58
N ILE A 46 6.38 5.06 34.02
CA ILE A 46 6.61 3.62 34.15
C ILE A 46 8.11 3.31 34.12
N THR A 47 8.54 2.44 35.02
CA THR A 47 9.98 2.16 35.13
C THR A 47 10.47 1.18 34.07
N PRO A 48 11.69 1.35 33.54
CA PRO A 48 12.32 0.38 32.65
C PRO A 48 12.41 -1.05 33.23
N ILE A 49 12.58 -1.17 34.55
CA ILE A 49 12.63 -2.49 35.23
C ILE A 49 11.33 -3.27 35.02
N THR A 50 10.18 -2.62 35.18
CA THR A 50 8.87 -3.28 34.95
C THR A 50 8.75 -3.79 33.52
N LEU A 51 9.13 -2.96 32.56
CA LEU A 51 9.02 -3.29 31.12
C LEU A 51 10.03 -4.36 30.71
N SER A 52 11.25 -4.31 31.23
CA SER A 52 12.29 -5.31 31.01
C SER A 52 11.89 -6.70 31.59
N ALA A 53 11.30 -6.71 32.78
CA ALA A 53 10.82 -7.96 33.39
C ALA A 53 9.70 -8.62 32.56
N LEU A 54 8.85 -7.82 31.90
CA LEU A 54 7.77 -8.33 31.03
C LEU A 54 8.26 -8.85 29.68
N THR A 55 9.27 -8.20 29.09
CA THR A 55 9.78 -8.51 27.74
C THR A 55 10.96 -9.47 27.76
N SER A 56 11.61 -9.67 28.92
CA SER A 56 12.91 -10.33 29.06
C SER A 56 14.02 -9.70 28.21
N LYS A 57 13.87 -8.40 27.89
CA LYS A 57 14.82 -7.64 27.08
C LYS A 57 15.15 -6.28 27.75
N PRO A 58 16.35 -5.73 27.49
CA PRO A 58 16.67 -4.37 27.90
C PRO A 58 15.69 -3.37 27.27
N VAL A 59 15.31 -2.37 28.03
CA VAL A 59 14.54 -1.22 27.55
C VAL A 59 15.49 -0.17 26.98
N ILE A 60 15.23 0.25 25.75
CA ILE A 60 16.05 1.25 25.05
C ILE A 60 15.44 2.62 25.27
N SER A 61 16.26 3.59 25.75
CA SER A 61 15.80 4.97 25.95
C SER A 61 16.79 6.01 25.43
N GLU A 62 18.07 5.66 25.40
CA GLU A 62 19.16 6.56 25.06
C GLU A 62 19.95 6.02 23.86
N PHE A 63 20.58 6.92 23.11
CA PHE A 63 21.46 6.52 22.00
C PHE A 63 22.69 5.75 22.49
N PHE A 64 23.24 6.14 23.63
CA PHE A 64 24.45 5.53 24.18
C PHE A 64 24.08 4.71 25.41
N ALA A 65 24.39 3.43 25.38
CA ALA A 65 24.11 2.51 26.48
C ALA A 65 25.08 2.74 27.67
N GLN A 66 26.35 2.99 27.36
CA GLN A 66 27.43 3.26 28.29
C GLN A 66 28.39 4.33 27.71
N ARG A 67 29.34 4.83 28.54
CA ARG A 67 30.34 5.79 28.03
C ARG A 67 31.59 5.15 27.42
N ASP A 68 31.47 3.92 26.97
CA ASP A 68 32.54 3.09 26.40
C ASP A 68 32.51 3.02 24.86
N GLY A 69 31.65 3.80 24.21
CA GLY A 69 31.46 3.82 22.78
C GLY A 69 30.37 2.84 22.27
N THR A 70 29.76 2.06 23.16
CA THR A 70 28.58 1.26 22.78
C THR A 70 27.36 2.14 22.61
N TRP A 71 26.62 1.92 21.53
CA TRP A 71 25.43 2.71 21.20
C TRP A 71 24.28 1.82 20.70
N ASN A 72 23.07 2.29 20.88
CA ASN A 72 21.87 1.65 20.39
C ASN A 72 21.61 2.11 18.95
N SER A 73 21.68 1.19 17.99
CA SER A 73 21.45 1.51 16.59
C SER A 73 19.95 1.64 16.30
N HIS A 74 19.49 2.85 16.01
CA HIS A 74 18.12 3.11 15.57
C HIS A 74 17.84 2.49 14.20
N VAL A 75 18.87 2.36 13.35
CA VAL A 75 18.77 1.72 12.03
C VAL A 75 18.48 0.23 12.18
N ASP A 76 19.26 -0.45 13.07
CA ASP A 76 19.05 -1.89 13.30
C ASP A 76 17.68 -2.16 13.93
N LEU A 77 17.20 -1.29 14.81
CA LEU A 77 15.84 -1.36 15.34
C LEU A 77 14.79 -1.21 14.23
N GLY A 78 14.96 -0.20 13.37
CA GLY A 78 14.07 0.04 12.23
C GLY A 78 14.03 -1.10 11.22
N LEU A 79 15.15 -1.83 11.04
CA LEU A 79 15.24 -3.00 10.18
C LEU A 79 14.74 -4.29 10.86
N TRP A 80 14.85 -4.37 12.18
CA TRP A 80 14.44 -5.54 12.96
C TRP A 80 12.92 -5.67 13.04
N ALA A 81 12.18 -4.55 13.07
CA ALA A 81 10.76 -4.53 13.35
C ALA A 81 9.90 -4.94 12.16
N ASP A 82 8.86 -5.74 12.42
CA ASP A 82 7.73 -5.96 11.51
C ASP A 82 6.65 -4.88 11.68
N ALA A 83 6.57 -4.24 12.87
CA ALA A 83 5.74 -3.07 13.13
C ALA A 83 6.34 -2.20 14.24
N LEU A 84 6.07 -0.89 14.18
CA LEU A 84 6.31 0.07 15.24
C LEU A 84 4.97 0.55 15.80
N LEU A 85 4.68 0.22 17.05
CA LEU A 85 3.52 0.69 17.80
C LEU A 85 3.94 1.77 18.80
N ILE A 86 3.37 2.97 18.72
CA ILE A 86 3.58 4.04 19.69
C ILE A 86 2.34 4.16 20.56
N ALA A 87 2.40 3.64 21.77
CA ALA A 87 1.31 3.53 22.72
C ALA A 87 1.79 3.63 24.18
N PRO A 88 1.45 4.72 24.89
CA PRO A 88 0.71 5.91 24.43
C PRO A 88 1.52 6.85 23.54
N ALA A 89 0.84 7.58 22.64
CA ALA A 89 1.40 8.66 21.86
C ALA A 89 0.87 10.01 22.36
N THR A 90 1.75 10.82 22.99
CA THR A 90 1.38 12.16 23.45
C THR A 90 1.33 13.17 22.31
N ALA A 91 0.64 14.30 22.51
CA ALA A 91 0.62 15.42 21.56
C ALA A 91 2.03 15.90 21.17
N SER A 92 2.96 15.94 22.14
CA SER A 92 4.37 16.28 21.89
C SER A 92 5.03 15.30 20.92
N THR A 93 4.85 13.99 21.15
CA THR A 93 5.43 12.95 20.29
C THR A 93 4.82 13.00 18.90
N ILE A 94 3.49 13.12 18.78
CA ILE A 94 2.77 13.25 17.50
C ILE A 94 3.28 14.47 16.73
N GLY A 95 3.45 15.62 17.39
CA GLY A 95 4.00 16.82 16.79
C GLY A 95 5.43 16.64 16.28
N LYS A 96 6.29 15.97 17.05
CA LYS A 96 7.68 15.67 16.64
C LYS A 96 7.73 14.71 15.46
N MET A 97 6.93 13.66 15.47
CA MET A 97 6.81 12.72 14.35
C MET A 97 6.37 13.42 13.07
N ALA A 98 5.31 14.24 13.14
CA ALA A 98 4.75 14.94 11.99
C ALA A 98 5.72 15.96 11.37
N ASN A 99 6.65 16.51 12.18
CA ASN A 99 7.61 17.52 11.73
C ASN A 99 9.06 17.01 11.65
N GLY A 100 9.31 15.71 11.84
CA GLY A 100 10.65 15.10 11.72
C GLY A 100 11.67 15.56 12.79
N ILE A 101 11.22 15.90 14.00
CA ILE A 101 12.11 16.40 15.08
C ILE A 101 12.71 15.21 15.85
N ALA A 102 13.87 14.76 15.42
CA ALA A 102 14.58 13.58 15.93
C ALA A 102 15.42 13.90 17.18
N ASP A 103 14.79 14.31 18.27
CA ASP A 103 15.46 14.72 19.50
C ASP A 103 15.59 13.60 20.56
N ASN A 104 15.11 12.41 20.29
CA ASN A 104 15.19 11.25 21.16
C ASN A 104 15.20 9.94 20.37
N MET A 105 15.57 8.86 21.06
CA MET A 105 15.73 7.53 20.44
C MET A 105 14.47 7.02 19.74
N LEU A 106 13.28 7.27 20.31
CA LEU A 106 12.02 6.81 19.74
C LEU A 106 11.71 7.47 18.38
N ILE A 107 11.83 8.81 18.33
CA ILE A 107 11.55 9.54 17.07
C ILE A 107 12.59 9.21 16.01
N THR A 108 13.87 9.05 16.39
CA THR A 108 14.91 8.65 15.44
C THR A 108 14.67 7.25 14.90
N THR A 109 14.23 6.32 15.75
CA THR A 109 13.81 4.97 15.31
C THR A 109 12.60 5.04 14.36
N TYR A 110 11.60 5.88 14.67
CA TYR A 110 10.45 6.11 13.81
C TYR A 110 10.85 6.59 12.41
N LEU A 111 11.74 7.58 12.34
CA LEU A 111 12.20 8.12 11.04
C LEU A 111 13.06 7.12 10.23
N SER A 112 13.62 6.11 10.89
CA SER A 112 14.43 5.04 10.26
C SER A 112 13.62 3.78 9.97
N ALA A 113 12.40 3.66 10.52
CA ALA A 113 11.57 2.48 10.38
C ALA A 113 11.03 2.34 8.95
N LYS A 114 11.15 1.12 8.40
CA LYS A 114 10.51 0.72 7.15
C LYS A 114 9.19 -0.03 7.41
N ALA A 115 9.03 -0.52 8.62
CA ALA A 115 7.85 -1.23 9.07
C ALA A 115 6.63 -0.29 9.19
N PRO A 116 5.40 -0.79 9.04
CA PRO A 116 4.19 -0.04 9.30
C PRO A 116 4.18 0.52 10.73
N VAL A 117 3.70 1.75 10.86
CA VAL A 117 3.68 2.47 12.13
C VAL A 117 2.25 2.67 12.60
N PHE A 118 2.00 2.28 13.84
CA PHE A 118 0.72 2.43 14.53
C PHE A 118 0.86 3.44 15.66
N VAL A 119 -0.06 4.36 15.75
CA VAL A 119 -0.04 5.45 16.73
C VAL A 119 -1.33 5.45 17.53
N ALA A 120 -1.23 5.25 18.85
CA ALA A 120 -2.35 5.30 19.78
C ALA A 120 -2.31 6.59 20.60
N PRO A 121 -3.02 7.66 20.20
CA PRO A 121 -3.03 8.94 20.92
C PRO A 121 -3.56 8.80 22.35
N ALA A 122 -2.95 9.58 23.26
CA ALA A 122 -3.35 9.68 24.66
C ALA A 122 -3.11 11.08 25.18
N MET A 123 -4.17 11.85 25.42
CA MET A 123 -4.12 13.22 25.93
C MET A 123 -5.50 13.66 26.42
N ASP A 124 -5.57 14.83 27.05
CA ASP A 124 -6.81 15.45 27.44
C ASP A 124 -7.70 15.80 26.22
N LEU A 125 -9.01 15.91 26.42
CA LEU A 125 -9.99 16.11 25.35
C LEU A 125 -9.73 17.39 24.54
N ASP A 126 -9.40 18.50 25.22
CA ASP A 126 -9.14 19.78 24.56
C ASP A 126 -7.83 19.77 23.78
N MET A 127 -6.81 19.07 24.30
CA MET A 127 -5.57 18.80 23.56
C MET A 127 -5.81 17.96 22.31
N PHE A 128 -6.67 16.95 22.41
CA PHE A 128 -7.01 16.11 21.26
C PHE A 128 -7.80 16.89 20.21
N ALA A 129 -8.77 17.70 20.63
CA ALA A 129 -9.59 18.54 19.74
C ALA A 129 -8.81 19.74 19.16
N HIS A 130 -7.65 20.08 19.72
CA HIS A 130 -6.88 21.26 19.29
C HIS A 130 -6.50 21.15 17.80
N PRO A 131 -6.69 22.22 16.99
CA PRO A 131 -6.41 22.19 15.56
C PRO A 131 -4.98 21.74 15.20
N ALA A 132 -3.97 22.10 16.01
CA ALA A 132 -2.60 21.67 15.78
C ALA A 132 -2.43 20.16 15.96
N THR A 133 -3.12 19.54 16.92
CA THR A 133 -3.08 18.09 17.14
C THR A 133 -3.76 17.38 15.98
N GLN A 134 -4.95 17.82 15.55
CA GLN A 134 -5.65 17.22 14.41
C GLN A 134 -4.84 17.34 13.13
N LYS A 135 -4.26 18.53 12.85
CA LYS A 135 -3.37 18.72 11.70
C LYS A 135 -2.17 17.76 11.73
N ASN A 136 -1.53 17.58 12.89
CA ASN A 136 -0.41 16.66 12.99
C ASN A 136 -0.83 15.20 12.78
N LEU A 137 -2.00 14.78 13.26
CA LEU A 137 -2.56 13.46 13.00
C LEU A 137 -2.84 13.25 11.50
N ASP A 138 -3.37 14.26 10.81
CA ASP A 138 -3.61 14.20 9.36
C ASP A 138 -2.30 14.11 8.57
N ILE A 139 -1.26 14.83 9.00
CA ILE A 139 0.09 14.69 8.43
C ILE A 139 0.59 13.25 8.61
N LEU A 140 0.47 12.67 9.81
CA LEU A 140 0.88 11.28 10.06
C LEU A 140 0.09 10.28 9.19
N ARG A 141 -1.23 10.49 9.02
CA ARG A 141 -2.03 9.69 8.08
C ARG A 141 -1.51 9.81 6.65
N SER A 142 -1.16 11.02 6.21
CA SER A 142 -0.60 11.25 4.88
C SER A 142 0.77 10.58 4.66
N TYR A 143 1.52 10.31 5.72
CA TYR A 143 2.76 9.51 5.69
C TYR A 143 2.52 8.00 5.71
N GLY A 144 1.26 7.55 5.75
CA GLY A 144 0.89 6.13 5.81
C GLY A 144 0.90 5.54 7.22
N ASN A 145 0.92 6.37 8.28
CA ASN A 145 0.81 5.86 9.64
C ASN A 145 -0.64 5.51 9.99
N HIS A 146 -0.83 4.39 10.67
CA HIS A 146 -2.13 3.91 11.14
C HIS A 146 -2.46 4.57 12.49
N ILE A 147 -3.45 5.47 12.50
CA ILE A 147 -3.90 6.09 13.73
C ILE A 147 -4.98 5.21 14.37
N ILE A 148 -4.69 4.71 15.57
CA ILE A 148 -5.67 3.99 16.40
C ILE A 148 -6.43 5.05 17.18
N GLU A 149 -7.69 5.27 16.78
CA GLU A 149 -8.51 6.33 17.37
C GLU A 149 -8.64 6.17 18.88
N PRO A 150 -8.46 7.26 19.65
CA PRO A 150 -8.65 7.20 21.09
C PRO A 150 -10.12 6.96 21.45
N GLY A 151 -10.34 6.20 22.50
CA GLY A 151 -11.65 5.95 23.06
C GLY A 151 -12.28 7.20 23.70
N THR A 152 -13.59 7.12 23.93
CA THR A 152 -14.35 8.12 24.70
C THR A 152 -14.58 7.58 26.11
N GLY A 153 -14.34 8.40 27.13
CA GLY A 153 -14.53 8.01 28.52
C GLY A 153 -14.02 9.06 29.50
N GLU A 154 -14.03 8.75 30.79
CA GLU A 154 -13.43 9.58 31.82
C GLU A 154 -11.92 9.61 31.65
N LEU A 155 -11.36 10.83 31.68
CA LEU A 155 -9.94 11.13 31.58
C LEU A 155 -9.34 11.32 32.98
N ALA A 156 -8.02 11.38 33.09
CA ALA A 156 -7.33 11.67 34.35
C ALA A 156 -7.66 13.06 34.92
N SER A 157 -8.16 13.96 34.07
CA SER A 157 -8.68 15.28 34.46
C SER A 157 -10.11 15.25 35.02
N HIS A 158 -10.72 14.07 35.15
CA HIS A 158 -12.15 13.86 35.49
C HIS A 158 -13.14 14.40 34.45
N LEU A 159 -12.67 14.88 33.33
CA LEU A 159 -13.51 15.25 32.19
C LEU A 159 -13.88 13.98 31.40
N VAL A 160 -15.05 13.99 30.77
CA VAL A 160 -15.51 12.89 29.92
C VAL A 160 -15.47 13.33 28.46
N GLY A 161 -14.69 12.62 27.66
CA GLY A 161 -14.53 12.96 26.25
C GLY A 161 -13.60 12.03 25.48
N LYS A 162 -13.34 12.37 24.20
CA LYS A 162 -12.40 11.67 23.33
C LYS A 162 -10.98 12.12 23.63
N GLY A 163 -10.05 11.18 23.83
CA GLY A 163 -8.65 11.45 24.12
C GLY A 163 -7.98 10.35 24.95
N ARG A 164 -8.79 9.47 25.55
CA ARG A 164 -8.31 8.31 26.29
C ARG A 164 -7.68 7.30 25.33
N MET A 165 -6.44 6.89 25.59
CA MET A 165 -5.81 5.83 24.78
C MET A 165 -6.72 4.62 24.69
N GLU A 166 -6.86 4.07 23.50
CA GLU A 166 -7.65 2.86 23.23
C GLU A 166 -7.24 1.70 24.16
N GLU A 167 -8.15 0.77 24.38
CA GLU A 167 -7.90 -0.35 25.28
C GLU A 167 -6.86 -1.34 24.68
N PRO A 168 -6.01 -1.94 25.52
CA PRO A 168 -4.93 -2.83 25.06
C PRO A 168 -5.42 -3.95 24.14
N GLU A 169 -6.55 -4.55 24.44
CA GLU A 169 -7.14 -5.65 23.66
C GLU A 169 -7.49 -5.20 22.24
N ASN A 170 -8.05 -3.99 22.09
CA ASN A 170 -8.39 -3.44 20.78
C ASN A 170 -7.13 -3.05 19.99
N ILE A 171 -6.12 -2.48 20.64
CA ILE A 171 -4.83 -2.16 20.00
C ILE A 171 -4.19 -3.44 19.46
N ILE A 172 -4.17 -4.51 20.25
CA ILE A 172 -3.61 -5.81 19.84
C ILE A 172 -4.43 -6.40 18.69
N ARG A 173 -5.75 -6.29 18.73
CA ARG A 173 -6.64 -6.75 17.66
C ARG A 173 -6.37 -6.02 16.35
N VAL A 174 -6.18 -4.71 16.36
CA VAL A 174 -5.81 -3.92 15.16
C VAL A 174 -4.51 -4.43 14.53
N LEU A 175 -3.49 -4.71 15.34
CA LEU A 175 -2.24 -5.29 14.84
C LEU A 175 -2.44 -6.71 14.29
N ASP A 176 -3.19 -7.56 15.00
CA ASP A 176 -3.45 -8.93 14.56
C ASP A 176 -4.24 -8.97 13.25
N GLU A 177 -5.27 -8.14 13.11
CA GLU A 177 -6.04 -7.96 11.87
C GLU A 177 -5.16 -7.44 10.73
N PHE A 178 -4.28 -6.47 11.01
CA PHE A 178 -3.33 -5.97 10.02
C PHE A 178 -2.40 -7.08 9.49
N PHE A 179 -1.83 -7.89 10.39
CA PHE A 179 -0.97 -9.00 9.99
C PHE A 179 -1.75 -10.20 9.42
N ALA A 180 -3.01 -10.38 9.79
CA ALA A 180 -3.88 -11.37 9.18
C ALA A 180 -4.18 -11.02 7.72
N SER A 181 -4.52 -9.76 7.43
CA SER A 181 -4.75 -9.29 6.05
C SER A 181 -3.48 -9.32 5.19
N SER A 182 -2.29 -9.36 5.77
CA SER A 182 -1.03 -9.40 5.03
C SER A 182 -0.67 -10.78 4.43
N ASP A 183 -1.41 -11.86 4.75
CA ASP A 183 -1.13 -13.22 4.26
C ASP A 183 -2.29 -13.83 3.44
N GLU A 184 -3.32 -13.03 3.10
CA GLU A 184 -4.52 -13.51 2.39
C GLU A 184 -4.22 -14.08 1.00
N LEU A 185 -3.14 -13.61 0.36
CA LEU A 185 -2.66 -14.09 -0.93
C LEU A 185 -1.43 -15.00 -0.81
N SER A 186 -1.12 -15.50 0.39
CA SER A 186 0.01 -16.40 0.58
C SER A 186 -0.11 -17.64 -0.29
N GLY A 187 0.97 -17.98 -1.02
CA GLY A 187 1.01 -19.08 -1.98
C GLY A 187 0.28 -18.80 -3.31
N LYS A 188 -0.35 -17.63 -3.48
CA LYS A 188 -0.98 -17.24 -4.74
C LYS A 188 0.02 -16.57 -5.68
N LYS A 189 -0.14 -16.83 -6.98
CA LYS A 189 0.61 -16.19 -8.06
C LYS A 189 -0.28 -15.19 -8.77
N VAL A 190 0.14 -13.95 -8.84
CA VAL A 190 -0.62 -12.87 -9.50
C VAL A 190 0.19 -12.26 -10.62
N MET A 191 -0.35 -12.26 -11.83
CA MET A 191 0.22 -11.56 -12.97
C MET A 191 -0.44 -10.19 -13.12
N ILE A 192 0.36 -9.13 -13.27
CA ILE A 192 -0.14 -7.76 -13.43
C ILE A 192 0.50 -7.12 -14.64
N THR A 193 -0.31 -6.52 -15.54
CA THR A 193 0.23 -5.65 -16.59
C THR A 193 0.15 -4.19 -16.16
N ALA A 194 1.20 -3.40 -16.44
CA ALA A 194 1.30 -2.00 -16.00
C ALA A 194 1.97 -1.11 -17.04
N GLY A 195 1.82 0.21 -16.91
CA GLY A 195 2.47 1.19 -17.77
C GLY A 195 1.84 1.29 -19.16
N PRO A 196 2.43 2.12 -20.05
CA PRO A 196 2.04 2.22 -21.44
C PRO A 196 2.76 1.19 -22.30
N THR A 197 2.31 0.95 -23.53
CA THR A 197 3.15 0.38 -24.57
C THR A 197 3.54 1.45 -25.57
N TYR A 198 4.72 1.29 -26.18
CA TYR A 198 5.29 2.20 -27.18
C TYR A 198 5.43 1.46 -28.52
N GLU A 199 4.64 1.92 -29.49
CA GLU A 199 4.64 1.34 -30.84
C GLU A 199 5.52 2.21 -31.74
N LYS A 200 6.72 1.75 -32.06
CA LYS A 200 7.71 2.51 -32.82
C LYS A 200 7.20 2.93 -34.19
N ILE A 201 7.38 4.19 -34.54
CA ILE A 201 7.24 4.72 -35.90
C ILE A 201 8.62 4.68 -36.59
N ASP A 202 9.65 5.11 -35.85
CA ASP A 202 11.06 5.11 -36.24
C ASP A 202 11.94 5.03 -34.96
N PRO A 203 13.29 5.01 -35.05
CA PRO A 203 14.16 4.94 -33.88
C PRO A 203 13.96 6.05 -32.82
N VAL A 204 13.20 7.09 -33.13
CA VAL A 204 13.05 8.29 -32.27
C VAL A 204 11.60 8.51 -31.82
N ARG A 205 10.60 8.10 -32.61
CA ARG A 205 9.19 8.41 -32.40
C ARG A 205 8.37 7.14 -32.25
N PHE A 206 7.32 7.22 -31.43
CA PHE A 206 6.40 6.14 -31.15
C PHE A 206 4.96 6.64 -30.98
N ILE A 207 4.00 5.75 -31.08
CA ILE A 207 2.61 5.92 -30.65
C ILE A 207 2.51 5.27 -29.27
N GLY A 208 1.87 5.91 -28.30
CA GLY A 208 1.71 5.39 -26.95
C GLY A 208 0.72 6.21 -26.13
N ASN A 209 0.40 5.71 -24.94
CA ASN A 209 -0.53 6.31 -24.00
C ASN A 209 0.19 7.09 -22.90
N TYR A 210 -0.50 8.06 -22.28
CA TYR A 210 0.04 8.86 -21.18
C TYR A 210 0.13 8.15 -19.84
N SER A 211 0.04 6.83 -19.80
CA SER A 211 0.09 6.06 -18.55
C SER A 211 1.44 6.22 -17.85
N SER A 212 1.40 6.48 -16.55
CA SER A 212 2.60 6.53 -15.70
C SER A 212 2.94 5.20 -15.03
N GLY A 213 2.07 4.19 -15.13
CA GLY A 213 2.22 2.89 -14.46
C GLY A 213 1.87 2.88 -12.96
N LYS A 214 1.67 4.05 -12.33
CA LYS A 214 1.50 4.15 -10.87
C LYS A 214 0.44 3.20 -10.28
N MET A 215 -0.71 3.01 -10.95
CA MET A 215 -1.77 2.14 -10.44
C MET A 215 -1.35 0.67 -10.47
N GLY A 216 -0.77 0.20 -11.57
CA GLY A 216 -0.30 -1.19 -11.69
C GLY A 216 0.84 -1.52 -10.69
N PHE A 217 1.72 -0.55 -10.44
CA PHE A 217 2.76 -0.71 -9.41
C PHE A 217 2.15 -0.74 -7.99
N ALA A 218 1.18 0.12 -7.68
CA ALA A 218 0.48 0.08 -6.39
C ALA A 218 -0.24 -1.26 -6.16
N LEU A 219 -0.87 -1.83 -7.19
CA LEU A 219 -1.48 -3.16 -7.15
C LEU A 219 -0.44 -4.26 -6.91
N ALA A 220 0.73 -4.18 -7.58
CA ALA A 220 1.79 -5.16 -7.41
C ALA A 220 2.36 -5.16 -6.00
N GLU A 221 2.65 -3.98 -5.45
CA GLU A 221 3.12 -3.83 -4.07
C GLU A 221 2.09 -4.32 -3.06
N GLU A 222 0.79 -4.04 -3.27
CA GLU A 222 -0.27 -4.48 -2.38
C GLU A 222 -0.47 -6.01 -2.43
N CYS A 223 -0.47 -6.64 -3.62
CA CYS A 223 -0.52 -8.10 -3.75
C CYS A 223 0.68 -8.76 -3.05
N ALA A 224 1.89 -8.24 -3.25
CA ALA A 224 3.10 -8.78 -2.64
C ALA A 224 3.09 -8.58 -1.12
N ARG A 225 2.61 -7.44 -0.63
CA ARG A 225 2.41 -7.16 0.80
C ARG A 225 1.45 -8.17 1.45
N ARG A 226 0.45 -8.66 0.71
CA ARG A 226 -0.49 -9.71 1.15
C ARG A 226 0.02 -11.14 0.89
N GLY A 227 1.30 -11.31 0.60
CA GLY A 227 1.97 -12.62 0.49
C GLY A 227 1.94 -13.26 -0.89
N ALA A 228 1.42 -12.58 -1.93
CA ALA A 228 1.43 -13.11 -3.29
C ALA A 228 2.84 -13.11 -3.90
N GLN A 229 3.09 -14.08 -4.79
CA GLN A 229 4.17 -14.02 -5.77
C GLN A 229 3.67 -13.24 -6.98
N VAL A 230 4.24 -12.07 -7.25
CA VAL A 230 3.77 -11.17 -8.30
C VAL A 230 4.68 -11.19 -9.50
N THR A 231 4.13 -11.41 -10.70
CA THR A 231 4.81 -11.13 -11.97
C THR A 231 4.27 -9.83 -12.53
N LEU A 232 5.07 -8.76 -12.49
CA LEU A 232 4.72 -7.44 -13.01
C LEU A 232 5.30 -7.24 -14.41
N ILE A 233 4.45 -7.34 -15.43
CA ILE A 233 4.80 -7.06 -16.83
C ILE A 233 4.55 -5.58 -17.08
N THR A 234 5.61 -4.81 -17.29
CA THR A 234 5.48 -3.35 -17.39
C THR A 234 6.05 -2.79 -18.68
N GLY A 235 5.29 -1.93 -19.32
CA GLY A 235 5.83 -1.07 -20.37
C GLY A 235 6.80 0.00 -19.80
N PRO A 236 7.35 0.89 -20.67
CA PRO A 236 8.40 1.81 -20.26
C PRO A 236 7.93 2.83 -19.21
N VAL A 237 8.45 2.70 -17.99
CA VAL A 237 8.20 3.60 -16.86
C VAL A 237 9.45 3.75 -16.00
N GLN A 238 9.56 4.87 -15.26
CA GLN A 238 10.69 5.11 -14.36
C GLN A 238 10.50 4.54 -12.94
N LEU A 239 9.32 3.99 -12.65
CA LEU A 239 8.99 3.42 -11.34
C LEU A 239 9.83 2.18 -11.07
N LYS A 240 10.14 1.95 -9.79
CA LYS A 240 10.84 0.76 -9.30
C LYS A 240 9.93 -0.01 -8.34
N THR A 241 10.06 -1.33 -8.32
CA THR A 241 9.44 -2.20 -7.33
C THR A 241 10.27 -2.18 -6.05
N GLN A 242 9.60 -2.28 -4.89
CA GLN A 242 10.25 -2.27 -3.59
C GLN A 242 10.20 -3.64 -2.91
N HIS A 243 9.11 -4.40 -3.11
CA HIS A 243 8.91 -5.68 -2.46
C HIS A 243 9.64 -6.83 -3.18
N SER A 244 10.34 -7.68 -2.44
CA SER A 244 11.10 -8.82 -2.98
C SER A 244 10.24 -9.92 -3.62
N GLY A 245 8.95 -9.97 -3.30
CA GLY A 245 7.98 -10.90 -3.91
C GLY A 245 7.52 -10.52 -5.32
N ILE A 246 8.07 -9.42 -5.90
CA ILE A 246 7.71 -8.94 -7.24
C ILE A 246 8.83 -9.27 -8.23
N ILE A 247 8.50 -10.10 -9.22
CA ILE A 247 9.35 -10.34 -10.40
C ILE A 247 8.89 -9.37 -11.48
N ARG A 248 9.76 -8.46 -11.89
CA ARG A 248 9.50 -7.47 -12.92
C ARG A 248 9.94 -7.98 -14.28
N VAL A 249 9.05 -7.86 -15.28
CA VAL A 249 9.31 -8.17 -16.70
C VAL A 249 9.09 -6.89 -17.49
N ASP A 250 10.17 -6.30 -17.99
CA ASP A 250 10.11 -5.09 -18.80
C ASP A 250 9.83 -5.43 -20.26
N VAL A 251 8.88 -4.73 -20.85
CA VAL A 251 8.49 -4.83 -22.26
C VAL A 251 8.36 -3.43 -22.86
N GLU A 252 8.43 -3.31 -24.18
CA GLU A 252 8.28 -2.02 -24.86
C GLU A 252 6.96 -1.92 -25.64
N SER A 253 6.61 -2.95 -26.40
CA SER A 253 5.48 -2.95 -27.32
C SER A 253 4.28 -3.76 -26.81
N ALA A 254 3.11 -3.54 -27.41
CA ALA A 254 1.91 -4.36 -27.19
C ALA A 254 2.13 -5.83 -27.52
N GLU A 255 2.94 -6.12 -28.56
CA GLU A 255 3.27 -7.49 -28.95
C GLU A 255 4.14 -8.19 -27.89
N GLU A 256 5.14 -7.49 -27.34
CA GLU A 256 5.97 -8.04 -26.26
C GLU A 256 5.15 -8.25 -24.99
N MET A 257 4.29 -7.30 -24.63
CA MET A 257 3.39 -7.44 -23.49
C MET A 257 2.42 -8.62 -23.69
N TYR A 258 1.87 -8.79 -24.88
CA TYR A 258 1.04 -9.93 -25.23
C TYR A 258 1.76 -11.26 -25.03
N LYS A 259 2.97 -11.40 -25.58
CA LYS A 259 3.79 -12.63 -25.45
C LYS A 259 4.12 -12.93 -23.98
N ALA A 260 4.51 -11.91 -23.21
CA ALA A 260 4.82 -12.06 -21.79
C ALA A 260 3.56 -12.45 -21.00
N ALA A 261 2.41 -11.82 -21.27
CA ALA A 261 1.16 -12.15 -20.59
C ALA A 261 0.71 -13.58 -20.90
N GLN A 262 0.80 -14.02 -22.16
CA GLN A 262 0.49 -15.40 -22.55
C GLN A 262 1.42 -16.44 -21.89
N ALA A 263 2.67 -16.10 -21.67
CA ALA A 263 3.63 -16.99 -21.02
C ALA A 263 3.39 -17.15 -19.52
N HIS A 264 2.95 -16.10 -18.84
CA HIS A 264 2.85 -16.09 -17.37
C HIS A 264 1.45 -16.34 -16.82
N PHE A 265 0.38 -15.99 -17.57
CA PHE A 265 -0.99 -16.16 -17.09
C PHE A 265 -1.41 -17.62 -16.85
N PRO A 266 -1.01 -18.62 -17.66
CA PRO A 266 -1.40 -20.00 -17.40
C PRO A 266 -1.02 -20.54 -16.02
N ASP A 267 0.08 -20.06 -15.45
CA ASP A 267 0.58 -20.47 -14.12
C ASP A 267 0.12 -19.56 -12.98
N ALA A 268 -0.61 -18.48 -13.29
CA ALA A 268 -1.12 -17.55 -12.30
C ALA A 268 -2.48 -17.97 -11.73
N ASP A 269 -2.75 -17.63 -10.47
CA ASP A 269 -4.09 -17.72 -9.86
C ASP A 269 -4.97 -16.53 -10.27
N ALA A 270 -4.33 -15.38 -10.55
CA ALA A 270 -5.05 -14.19 -11.02
C ALA A 270 -4.24 -13.38 -12.04
N GLY A 271 -4.95 -12.69 -12.93
CA GLY A 271 -4.42 -11.70 -13.84
C GLY A 271 -5.10 -10.35 -13.66
N ILE A 272 -4.33 -9.27 -13.50
CA ILE A 272 -4.84 -7.89 -13.41
C ILE A 272 -4.31 -7.09 -14.61
N LEU A 273 -5.19 -6.71 -15.50
CA LEU A 273 -4.85 -6.01 -16.75
C LEU A 273 -5.01 -4.50 -16.56
N CYS A 274 -3.98 -3.86 -16.02
CA CYS A 274 -3.96 -2.42 -15.69
C CYS A 274 -3.10 -1.58 -16.66
N ALA A 275 -2.42 -2.20 -17.62
CA ALA A 275 -1.63 -1.50 -18.63
C ALA A 275 -2.50 -0.68 -19.59
N ALA A 276 -1.98 0.45 -20.04
CA ALA A 276 -2.55 1.23 -21.13
C ALA A 276 -1.90 0.81 -22.45
N VAL A 277 -2.38 -0.29 -23.00
CA VAL A 277 -1.89 -0.87 -24.25
C VAL A 277 -2.38 -0.02 -25.42
N ALA A 278 -1.52 0.24 -26.41
CA ALA A 278 -1.90 0.91 -27.63
C ALA A 278 -2.76 -0.02 -28.50
N ASP A 279 -3.94 0.44 -28.93
CA ASP A 279 -4.88 -0.34 -29.78
C ASP A 279 -4.36 -0.51 -31.21
N TYR A 280 -3.47 0.38 -31.65
CA TYR A 280 -2.91 0.41 -33.01
C TYR A 280 -1.41 0.57 -32.98
N ARG A 281 -0.72 -0.07 -33.94
CA ARG A 281 0.70 0.07 -34.21
C ARG A 281 0.95 0.42 -35.68
N PRO A 282 2.07 1.10 -36.01
CA PRO A 282 2.48 1.28 -37.42
C PRO A 282 2.60 -0.08 -38.13
N GLU A 283 2.12 -0.13 -39.35
CA GLU A 283 2.24 -1.34 -40.20
C GLU A 283 3.69 -1.64 -40.54
N THR A 284 4.48 -0.57 -40.76
CA THR A 284 5.91 -0.62 -41.02
C THR A 284 6.65 0.34 -40.10
N VAL A 285 7.75 -0.11 -39.55
CA VAL A 285 8.64 0.70 -38.71
C VAL A 285 9.83 1.13 -39.59
N ALA A 286 10.12 2.42 -39.63
CA ALA A 286 11.27 2.91 -40.41
C ALA A 286 12.59 2.64 -39.67
N ASP A 287 13.58 2.09 -40.38
CA ASP A 287 14.91 1.82 -39.79
C ASP A 287 15.71 3.09 -39.45
N LYS A 288 15.35 4.21 -40.05
CA LYS A 288 15.99 5.50 -39.84
C LYS A 288 14.95 6.56 -39.48
N LYS A 289 15.39 7.57 -38.73
CA LYS A 289 14.52 8.73 -38.40
C LYS A 289 13.95 9.33 -39.70
N ILE A 290 12.62 9.36 -39.80
CA ILE A 290 11.91 9.99 -40.91
C ILE A 290 12.21 11.49 -40.88
N LYS A 291 12.86 12.01 -41.90
CA LYS A 291 13.17 13.45 -42.03
C LYS A 291 11.98 14.16 -42.67
N ARG A 292 11.74 15.39 -42.24
CA ARG A 292 10.79 16.28 -42.93
C ARG A 292 11.41 16.67 -44.28
N GLU A 293 10.87 16.12 -45.35
CA GLU A 293 11.20 16.51 -46.71
C GLU A 293 10.28 17.67 -47.16
N LYS A 294 10.26 18.00 -48.45
CA LYS A 294 9.40 19.10 -48.96
C LYS A 294 7.90 18.83 -48.90
N GLU A 295 7.52 17.59 -48.55
CA GLU A 295 6.12 17.22 -48.36
C GLU A 295 5.61 17.75 -47.02
N GLU A 296 4.44 18.39 -47.02
CA GLU A 296 3.83 18.99 -45.84
C GLU A 296 3.13 17.98 -44.94
N GLU A 297 2.81 16.79 -45.45
CA GLU A 297 2.03 15.75 -44.76
C GLU A 297 2.80 14.43 -44.66
N LEU A 298 2.63 13.74 -43.52
CA LEU A 298 3.10 12.37 -43.31
C LEU A 298 1.89 11.46 -43.00
N THR A 299 1.66 10.47 -43.87
CA THR A 299 0.61 9.47 -43.64
C THR A 299 1.23 8.22 -43.01
N LEU A 300 0.63 7.76 -41.90
CA LEU A 300 0.98 6.50 -41.22
C LEU A 300 -0.15 5.49 -41.40
N HIS A 301 0.17 4.33 -41.95
CA HIS A 301 -0.73 3.19 -41.98
C HIS A 301 -0.63 2.43 -40.67
N LEU A 302 -1.77 2.24 -40.00
CA LEU A 302 -1.82 1.60 -38.69
C LEU A 302 -2.56 0.25 -38.79
N ARG A 303 -2.07 -0.73 -38.02
CA ARG A 303 -2.74 -2.03 -37.80
C ARG A 303 -3.20 -2.13 -36.35
N ALA A 304 -4.31 -2.81 -36.11
CA ALA A 304 -4.74 -3.16 -34.77
C ALA A 304 -3.71 -4.08 -34.10
N THR A 305 -3.50 -3.86 -32.81
CA THR A 305 -2.69 -4.73 -31.95
C THR A 305 -3.50 -5.94 -31.48
N GLN A 306 -2.83 -6.92 -30.88
CA GLN A 306 -3.51 -8.09 -30.33
C GLN A 306 -4.25 -7.74 -29.04
N ASP A 307 -5.51 -8.18 -28.92
CA ASP A 307 -6.29 -7.96 -27.69
C ASP A 307 -5.84 -8.95 -26.60
N ILE A 308 -4.94 -8.47 -25.73
CA ILE A 308 -4.41 -9.24 -24.59
C ILE A 308 -5.55 -9.75 -23.71
N ALA A 309 -6.52 -8.88 -23.39
CA ALA A 309 -7.61 -9.21 -22.50
C ALA A 309 -8.52 -10.31 -23.06
N ALA A 310 -8.90 -10.20 -24.32
CA ALA A 310 -9.73 -11.22 -24.97
C ALA A 310 -8.99 -12.55 -25.07
N SER A 311 -7.70 -12.52 -25.39
CA SER A 311 -6.90 -13.74 -25.53
C SER A 311 -6.68 -14.45 -24.18
N LEU A 312 -6.46 -13.73 -23.08
CA LEU A 312 -6.34 -14.33 -21.74
C LEU A 312 -7.70 -14.83 -21.23
N GLY A 313 -8.78 -14.09 -21.50
CA GLY A 313 -10.14 -14.54 -21.18
C GLY A 313 -10.56 -15.84 -21.88
N ALA A 314 -10.03 -16.09 -23.09
CA ALA A 314 -10.30 -17.33 -23.84
C ALA A 314 -9.59 -18.55 -23.23
N ILE A 315 -8.42 -18.38 -22.61
CA ILE A 315 -7.65 -19.48 -22.00
C ILE A 315 -7.82 -19.55 -20.47
N LYS A 316 -8.61 -18.64 -19.88
CA LYS A 316 -8.85 -18.57 -18.43
C LYS A 316 -9.46 -19.87 -17.91
N ARG A 317 -8.83 -20.46 -16.89
CA ARG A 317 -9.36 -21.63 -16.17
C ARG A 317 -10.41 -21.20 -15.14
N LYS A 318 -11.29 -22.11 -14.75
CA LYS A 318 -12.40 -21.84 -13.82
C LYS A 318 -11.94 -21.28 -12.44
N GLN A 319 -10.74 -21.68 -11.97
CA GLN A 319 -10.20 -21.25 -10.69
C GLN A 319 -9.42 -19.93 -10.77
N GLN A 320 -9.15 -19.43 -11.98
CA GLN A 320 -8.41 -18.19 -12.17
C GLN A 320 -9.33 -16.99 -12.11
N CYS A 321 -8.86 -15.91 -11.50
CA CYS A 321 -9.51 -14.61 -11.55
C CYS A 321 -8.85 -13.72 -12.60
N LEU A 322 -9.65 -13.08 -13.46
CA LEU A 322 -9.17 -12.11 -14.44
C LEU A 322 -9.86 -10.76 -14.23
N VAL A 323 -9.06 -9.73 -14.00
CA VAL A 323 -9.50 -8.37 -13.69
C VAL A 323 -9.13 -7.44 -14.83
N GLY A 324 -10.11 -6.69 -15.32
CA GLY A 324 -9.92 -5.67 -16.34
C GLY A 324 -9.94 -4.26 -15.79
N PHE A 325 -9.30 -3.34 -16.49
CA PHE A 325 -9.44 -1.90 -16.29
C PHE A 325 -10.16 -1.27 -17.48
N ALA A 326 -11.06 -0.36 -17.20
CA ALA A 326 -11.74 0.46 -18.20
C ALA A 326 -11.57 1.93 -17.86
N LEU A 327 -11.13 2.71 -18.83
CA LEU A 327 -11.08 4.17 -18.79
C LEU A 327 -12.05 4.65 -19.87
N GLU A 328 -13.18 5.18 -19.46
CA GLU A 328 -14.26 5.57 -20.37
C GLU A 328 -14.59 7.05 -20.23
N THR A 329 -15.15 7.62 -21.29
CA THR A 329 -15.58 9.03 -21.32
C THR A 329 -17.09 9.17 -21.55
N ASN A 330 -17.71 8.13 -22.14
CA ASN A 330 -19.13 8.11 -22.49
C ASN A 330 -19.69 6.70 -22.30
N ASN A 331 -20.96 6.56 -21.89
CA ASN A 331 -21.66 5.28 -21.68
C ASN A 331 -20.85 4.27 -20.83
N GLU A 332 -20.20 4.81 -19.80
CA GLU A 332 -19.16 4.15 -19.01
C GLU A 332 -19.60 2.77 -18.49
N GLN A 333 -20.81 2.70 -17.91
CA GLN A 333 -21.33 1.46 -17.34
C GLN A 333 -21.61 0.39 -18.41
N GLN A 334 -22.32 0.73 -19.48
CA GLN A 334 -22.65 -0.23 -20.55
C GLN A 334 -21.40 -0.76 -21.25
N ASN A 335 -20.40 0.11 -21.46
CA ASN A 335 -19.13 -0.28 -22.05
C ASN A 335 -18.35 -1.24 -21.14
N ALA A 336 -18.33 -0.98 -19.83
CA ALA A 336 -17.67 -1.83 -18.86
C ALA A 336 -18.35 -3.20 -18.72
N GLU A 337 -19.69 -3.25 -18.63
CA GLU A 337 -20.48 -4.49 -18.61
C GLU A 337 -20.26 -5.32 -19.90
N GLY A 338 -20.29 -4.67 -21.06
CA GLY A 338 -20.01 -5.34 -22.32
C GLY A 338 -18.56 -5.88 -22.43
N LYS A 339 -17.58 -5.22 -21.81
CA LYS A 339 -16.20 -5.72 -21.72
C LYS A 339 -16.09 -6.89 -20.74
N LEU A 340 -16.80 -6.83 -19.60
CA LEU A 340 -16.85 -7.90 -18.60
C LEU A 340 -17.21 -9.24 -19.24
N GLU A 341 -18.27 -9.25 -20.03
CA GLU A 341 -18.76 -10.47 -20.69
C GLU A 341 -17.85 -10.92 -21.84
N ARG A 342 -17.57 -10.02 -22.80
CA ARG A 342 -16.81 -10.36 -24.00
C ARG A 342 -15.39 -10.85 -23.73
N LYS A 343 -14.77 -10.33 -22.65
CA LYS A 343 -13.38 -10.64 -22.27
C LYS A 343 -13.29 -11.61 -21.09
N ASN A 344 -14.43 -12.18 -20.67
CA ASN A 344 -14.51 -13.15 -19.58
C ASN A 344 -13.83 -12.70 -18.29
N PHE A 345 -13.98 -11.41 -17.94
CA PHE A 345 -13.51 -10.87 -16.68
C PHE A 345 -14.39 -11.33 -15.50
N ASP A 346 -13.82 -11.43 -14.30
CA ASP A 346 -14.56 -11.67 -13.07
C ASP A 346 -15.09 -10.36 -12.49
N PHE A 347 -14.29 -9.31 -12.60
CA PHE A 347 -14.73 -7.94 -12.37
C PHE A 347 -13.91 -6.93 -13.17
N ILE A 348 -14.44 -5.73 -13.31
CA ILE A 348 -13.81 -4.60 -14.01
C ILE A 348 -13.68 -3.42 -13.06
N VAL A 349 -12.53 -2.78 -13.08
CA VAL A 349 -12.27 -1.50 -12.42
C VAL A 349 -12.49 -0.38 -13.41
N LEU A 350 -13.54 0.38 -13.21
CA LEU A 350 -13.92 1.50 -14.06
C LEU A 350 -13.37 2.80 -13.48
N ASN A 351 -12.61 3.55 -14.28
CA ASN A 351 -12.17 4.92 -14.01
C ASN A 351 -12.91 5.87 -14.95
N SER A 352 -13.36 7.02 -14.43
CA SER A 352 -13.92 8.10 -15.25
C SER A 352 -12.91 9.23 -15.41
N LEU A 353 -12.70 9.70 -16.62
CA LEU A 353 -11.94 10.92 -16.89
C LEU A 353 -12.72 12.19 -16.51
N ASN A 354 -14.02 12.08 -16.27
CA ASN A 354 -14.87 13.19 -15.88
C ASN A 354 -14.72 13.59 -14.40
N ASP A 355 -14.08 12.73 -13.59
CA ASP A 355 -13.86 12.98 -12.17
C ASP A 355 -12.58 13.81 -11.95
N ALA A 356 -12.74 15.01 -11.34
CA ALA A 356 -11.62 15.86 -10.98
C ALA A 356 -10.66 15.13 -10.02
N GLY A 357 -9.36 15.08 -10.35
CA GLY A 357 -8.34 14.39 -9.55
C GLY A 357 -8.16 12.88 -9.87
N ALA A 358 -8.96 12.32 -10.80
CA ALA A 358 -8.75 10.98 -11.34
C ALA A 358 -7.96 11.03 -12.65
N GLY A 359 -7.19 9.98 -12.95
CA GLY A 359 -6.51 9.83 -14.25
C GLY A 359 -5.01 9.50 -14.16
N PHE A 360 -4.34 9.52 -15.32
CA PHE A 360 -2.97 8.96 -15.48
C PHE A 360 -1.88 9.68 -14.70
N ARG A 361 -1.97 10.98 -14.48
CA ARG A 361 -0.90 11.81 -13.88
C ARG A 361 -1.10 12.14 -12.39
N HIS A 362 -2.28 11.84 -11.84
CA HIS A 362 -2.60 12.12 -10.45
C HIS A 362 -2.13 11.00 -9.52
N ASP A 363 -1.87 11.31 -8.27
CA ASP A 363 -1.56 10.32 -7.21
C ASP A 363 -2.83 9.74 -6.58
N THR A 364 -3.98 10.33 -6.91
CA THR A 364 -5.31 9.90 -6.50
C THR A 364 -6.06 9.22 -7.65
N ASN A 365 -7.10 8.47 -7.29
CA ASN A 365 -8.04 7.88 -8.23
C ASN A 365 -9.42 7.72 -7.59
N LYS A 366 -10.47 7.75 -8.42
CA LYS A 366 -11.84 7.42 -8.05
C LYS A 366 -12.30 6.29 -8.96
N ILE A 367 -12.77 5.21 -8.37
CA ILE A 367 -13.11 4.00 -9.11
C ILE A 367 -14.52 3.51 -8.81
N SER A 368 -15.06 2.72 -9.75
CA SER A 368 -16.17 1.82 -9.51
C SER A 368 -15.75 0.40 -9.85
N ILE A 369 -16.08 -0.57 -9.04
CA ILE A 369 -15.91 -2.00 -9.34
C ILE A 369 -17.24 -2.53 -9.85
N ILE A 370 -17.21 -3.18 -11.02
CA ILE A 370 -18.37 -3.79 -11.66
C ILE A 370 -18.09 -5.28 -11.80
N ASP A 371 -18.94 -6.09 -11.20
CA ASP A 371 -18.97 -7.55 -11.33
C ASP A 371 -20.35 -8.03 -11.80
N ARG A 372 -20.57 -9.35 -11.81
CA ARG A 372 -21.85 -9.93 -12.21
C ARG A 372 -22.99 -9.68 -11.20
N LYS A 373 -22.68 -9.20 -9.99
CA LYS A 373 -23.65 -8.91 -8.92
C LYS A 373 -24.10 -7.45 -8.95
N GLY A 374 -23.30 -6.57 -9.57
CA GLY A 374 -23.62 -5.16 -9.70
C GLY A 374 -22.39 -4.24 -9.67
N ARG A 375 -22.63 -2.99 -9.28
CA ARG A 375 -21.63 -1.92 -9.23
C ARG A 375 -21.43 -1.44 -7.80
N THR A 376 -20.21 -1.28 -7.40
CA THR A 376 -19.79 -0.66 -6.13
C THR A 376 -18.93 0.56 -6.42
N ASP A 377 -19.33 1.73 -5.91
CA ASP A 377 -18.61 3.00 -6.09
C ASP A 377 -17.72 3.29 -4.90
N TYR A 378 -16.50 3.75 -5.17
CA TYR A 378 -15.52 4.14 -4.17
C TYR A 378 -15.23 5.63 -4.24
N PRO A 379 -15.01 6.33 -3.11
CA PRO A 379 -14.66 7.74 -3.11
C PRO A 379 -13.26 7.98 -3.71
N LEU A 380 -12.94 9.26 -3.96
CA LEU A 380 -11.58 9.65 -4.36
C LEU A 380 -10.60 9.32 -3.23
N LYS A 381 -9.58 8.52 -3.53
CA LYS A 381 -8.55 8.07 -2.60
C LYS A 381 -7.16 8.12 -3.27
N SER A 382 -6.11 7.95 -2.49
CA SER A 382 -4.77 7.68 -3.03
C SER A 382 -4.75 6.38 -3.84
N LYS A 383 -3.85 6.26 -4.81
CA LYS A 383 -3.72 5.02 -5.61
C LYS A 383 -3.34 3.80 -4.75
N THR A 384 -2.68 3.99 -3.64
CA THR A 384 -2.38 2.93 -2.67
C THR A 384 -3.64 2.42 -1.99
N GLU A 385 -4.51 3.31 -1.49
CA GLU A 385 -5.79 2.92 -0.89
C GLU A 385 -6.75 2.29 -1.93
N VAL A 386 -6.75 2.82 -3.16
CA VAL A 386 -7.53 2.21 -4.27
C VAL A 386 -7.00 0.81 -4.60
N ALA A 387 -5.69 0.57 -4.53
CA ALA A 387 -5.13 -0.76 -4.70
C ALA A 387 -5.62 -1.72 -3.61
N GLN A 388 -5.73 -1.27 -2.35
CA GLN A 388 -6.30 -2.06 -1.27
C GLN A 388 -7.74 -2.47 -1.58
N ASP A 389 -8.61 -1.52 -1.95
CA ASP A 389 -10.01 -1.81 -2.30
C ASP A 389 -10.12 -2.85 -3.45
N ILE A 390 -9.26 -2.75 -4.47
CA ILE A 390 -9.25 -3.70 -5.60
C ILE A 390 -8.77 -5.08 -5.16
N ILE A 391 -7.72 -5.14 -4.32
CA ILE A 391 -7.18 -6.42 -3.85
C ILE A 391 -8.12 -7.08 -2.84
N ASP A 392 -8.89 -6.33 -2.05
CA ASP A 392 -9.97 -6.87 -1.21
C ASP A 392 -11.00 -7.62 -2.07
N CYS A 393 -11.41 -7.02 -3.19
CA CYS A 393 -12.31 -7.67 -4.15
C CYS A 393 -11.67 -8.92 -4.79
N LEU A 394 -10.38 -8.86 -5.12
CA LEU A 394 -9.63 -10.00 -5.67
C LEU A 394 -9.60 -11.17 -4.67
N VAL A 395 -9.26 -10.91 -3.41
CA VAL A 395 -9.24 -11.91 -2.32
C VAL A 395 -10.61 -12.55 -2.15
N ALA A 396 -11.67 -11.75 -2.08
CA ALA A 396 -13.05 -12.24 -1.99
C ALA A 396 -13.44 -13.13 -3.19
N THR A 397 -12.92 -12.83 -4.39
CA THR A 397 -13.19 -13.61 -5.61
C THR A 397 -12.42 -14.93 -5.65
N LEU A 398 -11.16 -14.94 -5.16
CA LEU A 398 -10.31 -16.13 -5.12
C LEU A 398 -10.67 -17.10 -3.98
N SER A 399 -11.40 -16.64 -2.97
CA SER A 399 -11.81 -17.41 -1.79
C SER A 399 -13.34 -17.45 -1.65
N PRO A 400 -14.08 -18.09 -2.58
CA PRO A 400 -15.55 -18.03 -2.60
C PRO A 400 -16.26 -18.79 -1.45
N ASN A 401 -15.51 -19.34 -0.46
CA ASN A 401 -16.03 -20.19 0.61
C ASN A 401 -15.66 -19.69 2.00
N PHE A 402 -16.05 -18.44 2.36
CA PHE A 402 -16.22 -18.03 3.76
C PHE A 402 -17.56 -17.36 3.96
#